data_b787d4649feeb395cd6438db3c5f3c00
#
_entry.id   b787d4649feeb395cd6438db3c5f3c00
#
_cell.length_a   1.000
_cell.length_b   1.000
_cell.length_c   1.000
_cell.angle_alpha   90.00
_cell.angle_beta   90.00
_cell.angle_gamma   90.00
#
_symmetry.space_group_name_H-M   'P 1'
#
loop_
_entity.id
_entity.type
_entity.pdbx_description
1 polymer ?
#
loop_
_entity_poly.entity_id
_entity_poly.type
_entity_poly.pdbx_seq_one_letter_code
_entity_poly.pdbx_strand_id
1 'polypeptide(L)'
;KAERVDVSILDGAGTKSGYSAVCEYDASNLLLVGITGTGTDRPTDKLRVYKYNKGTKKLTQWFELSWHGVFVQGATYVNGMLYIATNISEEKIHDGASVWVVDVKNQKLLDEMVILFDGEAEGLDYNIEDGKTWLYMGLGSPAGKFAYVGRFKSLYQ
;
A
#
# COMPACT_ATOMS: atom_id res chain seq x y z
N LYS A 1 2.73 -21.34 -13.96
CA LYS A 1 3.08 -20.47 -15.10
C LYS A 1 2.72 -19.05 -14.72
N ALA A 2 3.69 -18.14 -14.66
CA ALA A 2 3.40 -16.74 -14.38
C ALA A 2 2.64 -16.14 -15.58
N GLU A 3 1.57 -15.40 -15.30
CA GLU A 3 0.81 -14.66 -16.30
C GLU A 3 1.09 -13.17 -16.13
N ARG A 4 1.48 -12.51 -17.21
CA ARG A 4 1.63 -11.07 -17.24
C ARG A 4 0.28 -10.43 -17.50
N VAL A 5 -0.16 -9.55 -16.61
CA VAL A 5 -1.32 -8.69 -16.81
C VAL A 5 -0.80 -7.31 -17.19
N ASP A 6 -1.20 -6.83 -18.36
CA ASP A 6 -0.90 -5.47 -18.76
C ASP A 6 -1.92 -4.52 -18.13
N VAL A 7 -1.48 -3.73 -17.18
CA VAL A 7 -2.30 -2.74 -16.46
C VAL A 7 -2.12 -1.33 -16.99
N SER A 8 -1.25 -1.13 -17.99
CA SER A 8 -0.96 0.19 -18.56
C SER A 8 -2.11 0.79 -19.38
N ILE A 9 -3.08 -0.04 -19.78
CA ILE A 9 -4.22 0.34 -20.64
C ILE A 9 -5.34 1.05 -19.86
N LEU A 10 -5.22 1.22 -18.57
CA LEU A 10 -6.37 1.45 -17.69
C LEU A 10 -6.53 2.89 -17.23
N ASP A 11 -5.57 3.72 -17.51
CA ASP A 11 -5.69 5.15 -17.31
C ASP A 11 -6.19 5.82 -18.60
N GLY A 12 -7.49 6.00 -18.69
CA GLY A 12 -8.09 6.78 -19.78
C GLY A 12 -7.62 8.24 -19.87
N ALA A 13 -6.68 8.63 -19.02
CA ALA A 13 -6.07 9.95 -18.97
C ALA A 13 -4.65 10.00 -19.56
N GLY A 14 -4.09 8.87 -20.00
CA GLY A 14 -2.74 8.83 -20.60
C GLY A 14 -1.59 9.08 -19.61
N THR A 15 -1.87 9.16 -18.33
CA THR A 15 -0.85 9.27 -17.28
C THR A 15 -0.38 7.87 -16.89
N LYS A 16 0.94 7.68 -16.86
CA LYS A 16 1.56 6.46 -16.38
C LYS A 16 1.41 6.42 -14.86
N SER A 17 0.25 5.96 -14.37
CA SER A 17 0.10 5.66 -12.95
C SER A 17 0.95 4.45 -12.62
N GLY A 18 1.91 4.62 -11.71
CA GLY A 18 2.65 3.50 -11.15
C GLY A 18 1.78 2.77 -10.13
N TYR A 19 1.65 1.45 -10.26
CA TYR A 19 1.15 0.61 -9.18
C TYR A 19 2.34 0.11 -8.39
N SER A 20 2.34 0.37 -7.09
CA SER A 20 3.48 0.04 -6.24
C SER A 20 3.20 -1.16 -5.35
N ALA A 21 1.93 -1.46 -5.06
CA ALA A 21 1.57 -2.58 -4.21
C ALA A 21 0.32 -3.31 -4.72
N VAL A 22 0.27 -4.59 -4.41
CA VAL A 22 -0.88 -5.46 -4.68
C VAL A 22 -1.15 -6.34 -3.48
N CYS A 23 -2.42 -6.52 -3.14
CA CYS A 23 -2.84 -7.45 -2.10
C CYS A 23 -4.12 -8.19 -2.48
N GLU A 24 -4.39 -9.30 -1.81
CA GLU A 24 -5.63 -10.03 -1.99
C GLU A 24 -6.78 -9.27 -1.32
N TYR A 25 -7.91 -9.13 -2.04
CA TYR A 25 -9.15 -8.57 -1.51
C TYR A 25 -10.14 -9.68 -1.16
N ASP A 26 -10.35 -10.58 -2.10
CA ASP A 26 -11.17 -11.78 -1.95
C ASP A 26 -10.73 -12.88 -2.94
N ALA A 27 -11.41 -14.01 -2.92
CA ALA A 27 -11.09 -15.14 -3.79
C ALA A 27 -11.04 -14.77 -5.29
N SER A 28 -11.80 -13.76 -5.72
CA SER A 28 -11.94 -13.36 -7.12
C SER A 28 -11.20 -12.07 -7.48
N ASN A 29 -10.80 -11.27 -6.51
CA ASN A 29 -10.28 -9.94 -6.75
C ASN A 29 -8.98 -9.65 -6.00
N LEU A 30 -8.14 -8.81 -6.62
CA LEU A 30 -6.98 -8.17 -6.00
C LEU A 30 -7.24 -6.67 -5.88
N LEU A 31 -6.62 -6.04 -4.91
CA LEU A 31 -6.44 -4.58 -4.88
C LEU A 31 -5.07 -4.23 -5.40
N LEU A 32 -5.00 -3.24 -6.27
CA LEU A 32 -3.78 -2.60 -6.69
C LEU A 32 -3.78 -1.18 -6.14
N VAL A 33 -2.67 -0.80 -5.54
CA VAL A 33 -2.51 0.51 -4.90
C VAL A 33 -1.39 1.26 -5.59
N GLY A 34 -1.65 2.49 -5.96
CA GLY A 34 -0.67 3.36 -6.58
C GLY A 34 -0.93 4.82 -6.24
N ILE A 35 0.02 5.67 -6.60
CA ILE A 35 -0.12 7.13 -6.46
C ILE A 35 -0.13 7.77 -7.84
N THR A 36 -0.84 8.88 -7.97
CA THR A 36 -0.77 9.74 -9.15
C THR A 36 0.36 10.73 -8.98
N GLY A 37 0.98 11.10 -10.06
CA GLY A 37 2.06 12.07 -10.04
C GLY A 37 3.43 11.47 -10.34
N THR A 38 4.36 12.34 -10.58
CA THR A 38 5.74 11.96 -10.94
C THR A 38 6.74 12.14 -9.80
N GLY A 39 6.23 12.39 -8.58
CA GLY A 39 7.04 12.53 -7.38
C GLY A 39 7.62 13.93 -7.13
N THR A 40 7.29 14.93 -7.96
CA THR A 40 7.80 16.30 -7.78
C THR A 40 6.74 17.31 -7.32
N ASP A 41 5.44 17.04 -7.56
CA ASP A 41 4.32 17.93 -7.17
C ASP A 41 3.35 17.23 -6.21
N ARG A 42 3.81 16.93 -5.04
CA ARG A 42 3.15 16.08 -4.05
C ARG A 42 1.88 16.60 -3.38
N PRO A 43 1.64 17.90 -3.19
CA PRO A 43 0.37 18.34 -2.59
C PRO A 43 -0.87 17.95 -3.40
N THR A 44 -0.68 17.61 -4.68
CA THR A 44 -1.77 17.19 -5.59
C THR A 44 -1.86 15.69 -5.79
N ASP A 45 -0.93 14.93 -5.23
CA ASP A 45 -0.91 13.49 -5.41
C ASP A 45 -2.14 12.85 -4.77
N LYS A 46 -2.61 11.81 -5.43
CA LYS A 46 -3.73 11.00 -4.99
C LYS A 46 -3.29 9.56 -4.83
N LEU A 47 -3.74 8.94 -3.76
CA LEU A 47 -3.72 7.50 -3.64
C LEU A 47 -4.87 6.95 -4.46
N ARG A 48 -4.58 6.06 -5.40
CA ARG A 48 -5.59 5.34 -6.18
C ARG A 48 -5.64 3.88 -5.80
N VAL A 49 -6.84 3.41 -5.55
CA VAL A 49 -7.11 2.00 -5.31
C VAL A 49 -7.92 1.44 -6.47
N TYR A 50 -7.42 0.37 -7.05
CA TYR A 50 -8.03 -0.33 -8.16
C TYR A 50 -8.42 -1.72 -7.72
N LYS A 51 -9.51 -2.23 -8.29
CA LYS A 51 -9.93 -3.61 -8.15
C LYS A 51 -9.66 -4.36 -9.46
N TYR A 52 -8.87 -5.42 -9.38
CA TYR A 52 -8.62 -6.33 -10.48
C TYR A 52 -9.38 -7.64 -10.28
N ASN A 53 -10.26 -7.97 -11.21
CA ASN A 53 -10.98 -9.24 -11.19
C ASN A 53 -10.16 -10.33 -11.89
N LYS A 54 -9.80 -11.37 -11.13
CA LYS A 54 -8.94 -12.48 -11.61
C LYS A 54 -9.59 -13.31 -12.73
N GLY A 55 -10.91 -13.43 -12.73
CA GLY A 55 -11.66 -14.20 -13.73
C GLY A 55 -11.83 -13.45 -15.05
N THR A 56 -12.29 -12.21 -14.98
CA THR A 56 -12.56 -11.40 -16.19
C THR A 56 -11.32 -10.66 -16.69
N LYS A 57 -10.23 -10.67 -15.95
CA LYS A 57 -8.98 -9.91 -16.22
C LYS A 57 -9.19 -8.41 -16.31
N LYS A 58 -10.23 -7.90 -15.65
CA LYS A 58 -10.63 -6.50 -15.72
C LYS A 58 -10.13 -5.74 -14.51
N LEU A 59 -9.48 -4.61 -14.75
CA LEU A 59 -9.11 -3.64 -13.73
C LEU A 59 -10.11 -2.47 -13.77
N THR A 60 -10.50 -2.00 -12.62
CA THR A 60 -11.41 -0.86 -12.47
C THR A 60 -10.88 0.03 -11.36
N GLN A 61 -10.75 1.33 -11.61
CA GLN A 61 -10.50 2.28 -10.54
C GLN A 61 -11.69 2.23 -9.58
N TRP A 62 -11.41 2.04 -8.31
CA TRP A 62 -12.45 1.91 -7.30
C TRP A 62 -12.69 3.21 -6.56
N PHE A 63 -11.60 3.76 -5.97
CA PHE A 63 -11.67 5.06 -5.30
C PHE A 63 -10.31 5.76 -5.27
N GLU A 64 -10.33 7.00 -4.83
CA GLU A 64 -9.17 7.86 -4.74
C GLU A 64 -9.21 8.66 -3.43
N LEU A 65 -8.08 8.81 -2.77
CA LEU A 65 -7.90 9.60 -1.55
C LEU A 65 -6.81 10.65 -1.76
N SER A 66 -6.87 11.73 -0.98
CA SER A 66 -5.74 12.66 -0.89
C SER A 66 -4.54 11.92 -0.29
N TRP A 67 -3.36 12.15 -0.88
CA TRP A 67 -2.13 11.49 -0.50
C TRP A 67 -1.07 12.50 -0.07
N HIS A 68 -0.38 12.22 1.01
CA HIS A 68 0.77 13.00 1.50
C HIS A 68 1.95 12.11 1.91
N GLY A 69 1.86 10.81 1.67
CA GLY A 69 2.96 9.86 1.84
C GLY A 69 3.98 9.98 0.70
N VAL A 70 5.09 9.28 0.85
CA VAL A 70 6.18 9.35 -0.12
C VAL A 70 6.03 8.28 -1.19
N PHE A 71 6.35 7.06 -0.89
CA PHE A 71 6.22 5.92 -1.79
C PHE A 71 5.31 4.86 -1.15
N VAL A 72 4.46 4.25 -1.95
CA VAL A 72 3.77 3.03 -1.51
C VAL A 72 4.77 1.88 -1.62
N GLN A 73 5.13 1.32 -0.49
CA GLN A 73 6.12 0.24 -0.37
C GLN A 73 5.47 -1.14 -0.19
N GLY A 74 4.23 -1.18 0.29
CA GLY A 74 3.49 -2.41 0.44
C GLY A 74 2.05 -2.14 0.81
N ALA A 75 1.19 -3.13 0.63
CA ALA A 75 -0.20 -3.05 1.05
C ALA A 75 -0.73 -4.43 1.43
N THR A 76 -1.64 -4.46 2.39
CA THR A 76 -2.39 -5.66 2.74
C THR A 76 -3.83 -5.30 3.13
N TYR A 77 -4.75 -6.23 2.89
CA TYR A 77 -6.17 -6.04 3.20
C TYR A 77 -6.66 -7.12 4.14
N VAL A 78 -7.27 -6.71 5.23
CA VAL A 78 -7.87 -7.62 6.22
C VAL A 78 -9.00 -6.94 6.98
N ASN A 79 -10.08 -7.64 7.25
CA ASN A 79 -11.21 -7.19 8.07
C ASN A 79 -11.82 -5.84 7.62
N GLY A 80 -11.89 -5.60 6.30
CA GLY A 80 -12.45 -4.35 5.76
C GLY A 80 -11.46 -3.18 5.68
N MET A 81 -10.26 -3.34 6.25
CA MET A 81 -9.21 -2.33 6.27
C MET A 81 -8.12 -2.63 5.25
N LEU A 82 -7.74 -1.64 4.48
CA LEU A 82 -6.56 -1.64 3.63
C LEU A 82 -5.45 -0.90 4.37
N TYR A 83 -4.37 -1.61 4.67
CA TYR A 83 -3.16 -1.08 5.28
C TYR A 83 -2.14 -0.82 4.19
N ILE A 84 -1.53 0.35 4.20
CA ILE A 84 -0.58 0.78 3.16
C ILE A 84 0.68 1.29 3.83
N ALA A 85 1.79 0.61 3.59
CA ALA A 85 3.09 1.05 4.06
C ALA A 85 3.67 2.10 3.12
N THR A 86 4.22 3.16 3.68
CA THR A 86 4.90 4.24 2.98
C THR A 86 6.09 4.73 3.81
N ASN A 87 7.05 5.41 3.20
CA ASN A 87 8.10 6.11 3.94
C ASN A 87 7.58 7.47 4.45
N ILE A 88 8.20 8.00 5.51
CA ILE A 88 7.75 9.25 6.14
C ILE A 88 8.00 10.45 5.23
N SER A 89 9.17 10.51 4.58
CA SER A 89 9.52 11.57 3.64
C SER A 89 10.59 11.14 2.66
N GLU A 90 10.77 11.88 1.54
CA GLU A 90 11.88 11.62 0.60
C GLU A 90 13.24 11.94 1.16
N GLU A 91 13.32 13.05 1.89
CA GLU A 91 14.59 13.48 2.50
C GLU A 91 15.03 12.55 3.62
N LYS A 92 14.06 11.84 4.18
CA LYS A 92 14.22 10.98 5.36
C LYS A 92 13.60 9.61 5.17
N ILE A 93 13.79 9.01 3.99
CA ILE A 93 13.27 7.66 3.68
C ILE A 93 13.78 6.59 4.64
N HIS A 94 14.88 6.89 5.35
CA HIS A 94 15.50 6.00 6.30
C HIS A 94 15.13 6.27 7.76
N ASP A 95 14.31 7.30 8.02
CA ASP A 95 13.93 7.68 9.39
C ASP A 95 12.66 6.98 9.89
N GLY A 96 12.13 6.04 9.12
CA GLY A 96 10.96 5.26 9.50
C GLY A 96 9.92 5.13 8.38
N ALA A 97 8.79 4.58 8.76
CA ALA A 97 7.65 4.35 7.88
C ALA A 97 6.35 4.86 8.50
N SER A 98 5.37 5.04 7.64
CA SER A 98 3.98 5.25 8.03
C SER A 98 3.15 4.09 7.52
N VAL A 99 2.14 3.67 8.29
CA VAL A 99 1.12 2.75 7.82
C VAL A 99 -0.23 3.45 7.85
N TRP A 100 -0.76 3.68 6.67
CA TRP A 100 -2.08 4.24 6.50
C TRP A 100 -3.15 3.16 6.65
N VAL A 101 -4.19 3.48 7.39
CA VAL A 101 -5.34 2.59 7.61
C VAL A 101 -6.54 3.17 6.87
N VAL A 102 -6.98 2.48 5.85
CA VAL A 102 -8.09 2.92 4.99
C VAL A 102 -9.29 1.99 5.16
N ASP A 103 -10.41 2.54 5.57
CA ASP A 103 -11.71 1.86 5.50
C ASP A 103 -12.15 1.78 4.05
N VAL A 104 -12.09 0.57 3.51
CA VAL A 104 -12.37 0.34 2.09
C VAL A 104 -13.85 0.50 1.77
N LYS A 105 -14.73 0.16 2.70
CA LYS A 105 -16.19 0.29 2.52
C LYS A 105 -16.62 1.74 2.44
N ASN A 106 -16.08 2.57 3.33
CA ASN A 106 -16.42 4.00 3.40
C ASN A 106 -15.46 4.86 2.58
N GLN A 107 -14.43 4.26 1.95
CA GLN A 107 -13.43 4.93 1.11
C GLN A 107 -12.76 6.10 1.84
N LYS A 108 -12.32 5.85 3.07
CA LYS A 108 -11.85 6.90 3.98
C LYS A 108 -10.57 6.48 4.69
N LEU A 109 -9.62 7.42 4.75
CA LEU A 109 -8.49 7.31 5.67
C LEU A 109 -9.00 7.42 7.11
N LEU A 110 -8.69 6.43 7.93
CA LEU A 110 -9.05 6.39 9.34
C LEU A 110 -7.89 6.83 10.23
N ASP A 111 -6.68 6.41 9.89
CA ASP A 111 -5.52 6.59 10.75
C ASP A 111 -4.21 6.52 9.96
N GLU A 112 -3.16 7.06 10.54
CA GLU A 112 -1.79 6.96 10.09
C GLU A 112 -0.89 6.59 11.27
N MET A 113 -0.38 5.38 11.27
CA MET A 113 0.54 4.89 12.29
C MET A 113 1.98 5.17 11.88
N VAL A 114 2.68 6.03 12.60
CA VAL A 114 4.08 6.34 12.36
C VAL A 114 4.97 5.38 13.14
N ILE A 115 5.92 4.76 12.45
CA ILE A 115 6.87 3.80 13.00
C ILE A 115 8.28 4.34 12.76
N LEU A 116 8.94 4.75 13.84
CA LEU A 116 10.29 5.29 13.78
C LEU A 116 11.33 4.16 13.85
N PHE A 117 12.19 4.07 12.86
CA PHE A 117 13.32 3.13 12.80
C PHE A 117 14.35 3.62 11.78
N ASP A 118 15.58 3.10 11.87
CA ASP A 118 16.63 3.42 10.89
C ASP A 118 16.51 2.50 9.66
N GLY A 119 15.72 2.94 8.68
CA GLY A 119 15.49 2.18 7.46
C GLY A 119 14.22 2.61 6.73
N GLU A 120 13.88 1.87 5.68
CA GLU A 120 12.67 2.08 4.89
C GLU A 120 11.76 0.84 4.92
N ALA A 121 10.47 1.04 4.69
CA ALA A 121 9.54 -0.05 4.51
C ALA A 121 9.75 -0.71 3.14
N GLU A 122 9.70 -2.05 3.09
CA GLU A 122 9.90 -2.85 1.88
C GLU A 122 8.71 -3.76 1.54
N GLY A 123 7.73 -3.80 2.40
CA GLY A 123 6.54 -4.60 2.21
C GLY A 123 5.68 -4.65 3.45
N LEU A 124 4.44 -5.08 3.29
CA LEU A 124 3.48 -5.22 4.37
C LEU A 124 2.60 -6.45 4.15
N ASP A 125 2.44 -7.25 5.18
CA ASP A 125 1.55 -8.40 5.19
C ASP A 125 0.89 -8.54 6.57
N TYR A 126 -0.02 -9.49 6.75
CA TYR A 126 -0.71 -9.72 8.01
C TYR A 126 -0.80 -11.20 8.38
N ASN A 127 -1.06 -11.46 9.66
CA ASN A 127 -1.50 -12.75 10.16
C ASN A 127 -2.55 -12.56 11.26
N ILE A 128 -3.45 -13.50 11.41
CA ILE A 128 -4.43 -13.53 12.49
C ILE A 128 -4.02 -14.57 13.52
N GLU A 129 -3.72 -14.11 14.72
CA GLU A 129 -3.29 -14.96 15.85
C GLU A 129 -4.19 -14.67 17.05
N ASP A 130 -4.80 -15.71 17.59
CA ASP A 130 -5.74 -15.60 18.73
C ASP A 130 -6.87 -14.55 18.53
N GLY A 131 -7.41 -14.48 17.30
CA GLY A 131 -8.43 -13.52 16.92
C GLY A 131 -7.96 -12.07 16.82
N LYS A 132 -6.65 -11.83 16.81
CA LYS A 132 -6.04 -10.50 16.68
C LYS A 132 -5.30 -10.40 15.37
N THR A 133 -5.46 -9.29 14.68
CA THR A 133 -4.72 -8.98 13.47
C THR A 133 -3.35 -8.42 13.82
N TRP A 134 -2.33 -9.09 13.35
CA TRP A 134 -0.94 -8.64 13.42
C TRP A 134 -0.45 -8.25 12.04
N LEU A 135 0.17 -7.10 11.95
CA LEU A 135 0.81 -6.61 10.73
C LEU A 135 2.31 -6.90 10.79
N TYR A 136 2.85 -7.34 9.69
CA TYR A 136 4.27 -7.64 9.52
C TYR A 136 4.83 -6.76 8.42
N MET A 137 5.81 -5.94 8.75
CA MET A 137 6.46 -5.03 7.81
C MET A 137 7.90 -5.48 7.57
N GLY A 138 8.25 -5.66 6.32
CA GLY A 138 9.63 -5.76 5.90
C GLY A 138 10.32 -4.41 6.04
N LEU A 139 11.50 -4.38 6.65
CA LEU A 139 12.29 -3.18 6.91
C LEU A 139 13.68 -3.37 6.33
N GLY A 140 14.09 -2.50 5.42
CA GLY A 140 15.42 -2.48 4.83
C GLY A 140 16.32 -1.43 5.47
N SER A 141 17.56 -1.77 5.79
CA SER A 141 18.52 -0.77 6.27
C SER A 141 19.09 0.06 5.11
N PRO A 142 19.43 1.35 5.33
CA PRO A 142 19.96 2.25 4.30
C PRO A 142 21.20 1.73 3.58
N ALA A 143 21.97 0.90 4.24
CA ALA A 143 23.21 0.37 3.70
C ALA A 143 23.05 -1.01 3.03
N GLY A 144 21.81 -1.52 2.92
CA GLY A 144 21.54 -2.87 2.41
C GLY A 144 22.17 -3.99 3.24
N LYS A 145 22.58 -3.69 4.48
CA LYS A 145 23.33 -4.64 5.32
C LYS A 145 22.43 -5.56 6.13
N PHE A 146 21.20 -5.11 6.39
CA PHE A 146 20.27 -5.86 7.24
C PHE A 146 18.85 -5.72 6.71
N ALA A 147 18.09 -6.79 6.84
CA ALA A 147 16.64 -6.78 6.69
C ALA A 147 16.02 -7.22 8.02
N TYR A 148 14.97 -6.54 8.41
CA TYR A 148 14.22 -6.83 9.62
C TYR A 148 12.77 -7.08 9.29
N VAL A 149 12.07 -7.75 10.18
CA VAL A 149 10.61 -7.83 10.14
C VAL A 149 10.08 -7.16 11.39
N GLY A 150 9.43 -6.03 11.21
CA GLY A 150 8.66 -5.38 12.27
C GLY A 150 7.31 -6.06 12.43
N ARG A 151 6.86 -6.25 13.67
CA ARG A 151 5.55 -6.79 13.98
C ARG A 151 4.81 -5.85 14.91
N PHE A 152 3.58 -5.51 14.56
CA PHE A 152 2.73 -4.67 15.40
C PHE A 152 1.25 -5.09 15.28
N LYS A 153 0.52 -4.88 16.38
CA LYS A 153 -0.89 -5.23 16.44
C LYS A 153 -1.74 -4.16 15.76
N SER A 154 -2.65 -4.57 14.88
CA SER A 154 -3.68 -3.66 14.38
C SER A 154 -4.64 -3.25 15.50
N LEU A 155 -5.01 -1.99 15.52
CA LEU A 155 -6.07 -1.45 16.40
C LEU A 155 -7.47 -1.65 15.80
N TYR A 156 -7.53 -2.00 14.51
CA TYR A 156 -8.77 -2.24 13.77
C TYR A 156 -8.98 -3.74 13.58
N GLN A 157 -10.14 -4.23 14.02
CA GLN A 157 -10.51 -5.66 13.98
C GLN A 157 -11.85 -5.87 13.30
#